data_8612ba7ca433e8abc18904c68a418994
#
_entry.id   8612ba7ca433e8abc18904c68a418994
#
_cell.length_a   1.000
_cell.length_b   1.000
_cell.length_c   1.000
_cell.angle_alpha   90.00
_cell.angle_beta   90.00
_cell.angle_gamma   90.00
#
_symmetry.space_group_name_H-M   'P 1'
#
loop_
_entity.id
_entity.type
_entity.pdbx_description
1 polymer ?
#
loop_
_entity_poly.entity_id
_entity_poly.type
_entity_poly.pdbx_seq_one_letter_code
_entity_poly.pdbx_strand_id
1 'polypeptide(L)'
;MNQEDLISVIMATYNCENSIVESIESIINQTYTNWEFIICDDCSTDRTYQILQDYKGKYPNKFVILKNKQNSKLSYSLNHCLKYAKGKYIARMDGDDKSDFERLRKQIEFLKSHREYQLVGTSMRIYDGKQYLGVRK
;
A
#
# COMPACT_ATOMS: atom_id res chain seq x y z
N MET A 1 0.51 -10.60 26.62
CA MET A 1 -0.01 -9.75 25.53
C MET A 1 0.49 -10.28 24.19
N ASN A 2 -0.43 -10.63 23.31
CA ASN A 2 -0.07 -11.04 21.97
C ASN A 2 0.33 -9.79 21.17
N GLN A 3 1.60 -9.70 20.78
CA GLN A 3 2.07 -8.66 19.90
C GLN A 3 1.54 -8.94 18.49
N GLU A 4 0.89 -7.97 17.87
CA GLU A 4 0.43 -8.08 16.49
C GLU A 4 1.64 -8.14 15.54
N ASP A 5 1.56 -8.97 14.51
CA ASP A 5 2.63 -9.10 13.52
C ASP A 5 2.69 -7.84 12.64
N LEU A 6 3.90 -7.44 12.28
CA LEU A 6 4.12 -6.31 11.39
C LEU A 6 3.72 -6.67 9.94
N ILE A 7 2.95 -5.81 9.33
CA ILE A 7 2.62 -5.87 7.90
C ILE A 7 3.43 -4.81 7.17
N SER A 8 4.17 -5.21 6.14
CA SER A 8 4.80 -4.28 5.21
C SER A 8 3.85 -4.02 4.04
N VAL A 9 3.27 -2.82 3.99
CA VAL A 9 2.48 -2.39 2.84
C VAL A 9 3.44 -1.86 1.79
N ILE A 10 3.38 -2.37 0.57
CA ILE A 10 4.23 -1.93 -0.53
C ILE A 10 3.39 -1.30 -1.64
N MET A 11 3.91 -0.22 -2.22
CA MET A 11 3.24 0.52 -3.27
C MET A 11 4.27 1.07 -4.26
N ALA A 12 3.98 0.94 -5.55
CA ALA A 12 4.69 1.67 -6.60
C ALA A 12 3.82 2.82 -7.08
N THR A 13 4.42 3.99 -7.31
CA THR A 13 3.71 5.18 -7.77
C THR A 13 4.35 5.75 -9.02
N TYR A 14 3.52 6.23 -9.94
CA TYR A 14 3.95 7.01 -11.09
C TYR A 14 2.83 7.95 -11.51
N ASN A 15 3.10 9.26 -11.40
CA ASN A 15 2.16 10.32 -11.82
C ASN A 15 0.73 10.10 -11.30
N CYS A 16 0.57 9.94 -10.00
CA CYS A 16 -0.72 9.74 -9.36
C CYS A 16 -1.06 10.82 -8.32
N GLU A 17 -0.66 12.07 -8.56
CA GLU A 17 -0.88 13.19 -7.62
C GLU A 17 -2.36 13.37 -7.24
N ASN A 18 -3.29 13.03 -8.15
CA ASN A 18 -4.72 13.22 -7.91
C ASN A 18 -5.36 12.11 -7.06
N SER A 19 -4.70 10.97 -6.88
CA SER A 19 -5.25 9.81 -6.17
C SER A 19 -4.43 9.38 -4.97
N ILE A 20 -3.14 9.75 -4.91
CA ILE A 20 -2.20 9.21 -3.94
C ILE A 20 -2.58 9.53 -2.48
N VAL A 21 -3.12 10.71 -2.22
CA VAL A 21 -3.52 11.11 -0.86
C VAL A 21 -4.62 10.18 -0.33
N GLU A 22 -5.66 9.96 -1.13
CA GLU A 22 -6.77 9.08 -0.74
C GLU A 22 -6.30 7.64 -0.54
N SER A 23 -5.40 7.15 -1.41
CA SER A 23 -4.79 5.83 -1.29
C SER A 23 -4.01 5.67 0.02
N ILE A 24 -3.14 6.61 0.35
CA ILE A 24 -2.34 6.59 1.57
C ILE A 24 -3.22 6.70 2.81
N GLU A 25 -4.18 7.62 2.80
CA GLU A 25 -5.09 7.81 3.94
C GLU A 25 -5.91 6.54 4.22
N SER A 26 -6.24 5.75 3.19
CA SER A 26 -6.95 4.49 3.38
C SER A 26 -6.11 3.44 4.13
N ILE A 27 -4.79 3.55 4.13
CA ILE A 27 -3.90 2.71 4.93
C ILE A 27 -3.71 3.32 6.34
N ILE A 28 -3.54 4.63 6.45
CA ILE A 28 -3.42 5.31 7.75
C ILE A 28 -4.64 5.03 8.63
N ASN A 29 -5.83 4.96 8.03
CA ASN A 29 -7.08 4.74 8.73
C ASN A 29 -7.47 3.27 8.92
N GLN A 30 -6.56 2.32 8.65
CA GLN A 30 -6.82 0.90 8.89
C GLN A 30 -7.06 0.60 10.38
N THR A 31 -7.97 -0.31 10.67
CA THR A 31 -8.20 -0.79 12.05
C THR A 31 -7.01 -1.59 12.58
N TYR A 32 -6.28 -2.26 11.70
CA TYR A 32 -5.01 -2.89 12.05
C TYR A 32 -3.90 -1.84 11.97
N THR A 33 -3.19 -1.61 13.07
CA THR A 33 -2.28 -0.46 13.20
C THR A 33 -0.80 -0.81 13.12
N ASN A 34 -0.42 -2.09 13.22
CA ASN A 34 0.99 -2.48 13.17
C ASN A 34 1.45 -2.73 11.74
N TRP A 35 1.69 -1.65 11.02
CA TRP A 35 2.16 -1.67 9.64
C TRP A 35 3.27 -0.65 9.42
N GLU A 36 4.10 -0.91 8.44
CA GLU A 36 5.00 0.04 7.79
C GLU A 36 4.55 0.22 6.35
N PHE A 37 4.82 1.38 5.76
CA PHE A 37 4.43 1.68 4.39
C PHE A 37 5.65 2.03 3.55
N ILE A 38 6.01 1.17 2.61
CA ILE A 38 7.16 1.34 1.75
C ILE A 38 6.65 1.69 0.36
N ILE A 39 6.97 2.90 -0.09
CA ILE A 39 6.48 3.43 -1.36
C ILE A 39 7.66 3.78 -2.24
N CYS A 40 7.69 3.22 -3.44
CA CYS A 40 8.69 3.54 -4.44
C CYS A 40 8.09 4.38 -5.54
N ASP A 41 8.57 5.62 -5.67
CA ASP A 41 8.20 6.50 -6.76
C ASP A 41 9.04 6.19 -7.99
N ASP A 42 8.37 5.88 -9.09
CA ASP A 42 9.00 5.48 -10.35
C ASP A 42 9.35 6.67 -11.24
N CYS A 43 10.02 7.67 -10.65
CA CYS A 43 10.44 8.88 -11.33
C CYS A 43 9.28 9.73 -11.86
N SER A 44 8.31 10.01 -11.01
CA SER A 44 7.15 10.86 -11.35
C SER A 44 7.59 12.26 -11.79
N THR A 45 6.85 12.82 -12.73
CA THR A 45 7.08 14.17 -13.27
C THR A 45 6.10 15.20 -12.67
N ASP A 46 5.08 14.73 -11.92
CA ASP A 46 4.10 15.55 -11.23
C ASP A 46 4.47 15.74 -9.76
N ARG A 47 3.51 16.11 -8.92
CA ARG A 47 3.71 16.34 -7.48
C ARG A 47 3.69 15.07 -6.62
N THR A 48 3.58 13.89 -7.21
CA THR A 48 3.49 12.63 -6.45
C THR A 48 4.63 12.49 -5.45
N TYR A 49 5.86 12.65 -5.88
CA TYR A 49 7.03 12.48 -4.99
C TYR A 49 7.03 13.48 -3.84
N GLN A 50 6.65 14.74 -4.10
CA GLN A 50 6.56 15.75 -3.05
C GLN A 50 5.52 15.37 -1.99
N ILE A 51 4.39 14.86 -2.42
CA ILE A 51 3.33 14.39 -1.50
C ILE A 51 3.86 13.25 -0.62
N LEU A 52 4.59 12.31 -1.20
CA LEU A 52 5.19 11.19 -0.45
C LEU A 52 6.19 11.70 0.60
N GLN A 53 7.00 12.70 0.26
CA GLN A 53 7.95 13.31 1.20
C GLN A 53 7.22 13.98 2.37
N ASP A 54 6.09 14.62 2.12
CA ASP A 54 5.27 15.24 3.16
C ASP A 54 4.75 14.19 4.15
N TYR A 55 4.30 13.03 3.66
CA TYR A 55 3.88 11.93 4.54
C TYR A 55 5.05 11.34 5.33
N LYS A 56 6.21 11.21 4.73
CA LYS A 56 7.42 10.77 5.44
C LYS A 56 7.76 11.73 6.59
N GLY A 57 7.62 13.04 6.37
CA GLY A 57 7.82 14.05 7.39
C GLY A 57 6.83 13.92 8.55
N LYS A 58 5.57 13.60 8.27
CA LYS A 58 4.53 13.42 9.30
C LYS A 58 4.68 12.13 10.08
N TYR A 59 5.08 11.03 9.42
CA TYR A 59 5.13 9.69 10.02
C TYR A 59 6.49 9.05 9.75
N PRO A 60 7.58 9.61 10.29
CA PRO A 60 8.95 9.19 9.92
C PRO A 60 9.28 7.75 10.28
N ASN A 61 8.59 7.18 11.28
CA ASN A 61 8.84 5.82 11.71
C ASN A 61 7.97 4.75 11.00
N LYS A 62 6.99 5.20 10.22
CA LYS A 62 6.07 4.30 9.52
C LYS A 62 6.27 4.28 8.00
N PHE A 63 6.83 5.33 7.43
CA PHE A 63 6.99 5.47 5.98
C PHE A 63 8.45 5.31 5.57
N VAL A 64 8.66 4.55 4.51
CA VAL A 64 9.93 4.46 3.78
C VAL A 64 9.63 4.91 2.35
N ILE A 65 10.23 6.02 1.93
CA ILE A 65 10.01 6.55 0.57
C ILE A 65 11.27 6.34 -0.26
N LEU A 66 11.10 5.63 -1.37
CA LEU A 66 12.14 5.31 -2.33
C LEU A 66 11.84 6.02 -3.64
N LYS A 67 12.87 6.30 -4.41
CA LYS A 67 12.75 6.93 -5.73
C LYS A 67 13.67 6.23 -6.73
N ASN A 68 13.11 5.82 -7.86
CA ASN A 68 13.92 5.30 -8.96
C ASN A 68 14.59 6.46 -9.72
N LYS A 69 15.79 6.24 -10.23
CA LYS A 69 16.54 7.26 -10.98
C LYS A 69 15.92 7.52 -12.34
N GLN A 70 15.17 6.56 -12.86
CA GLN A 70 14.47 6.62 -14.14
C GLN A 70 13.21 5.78 -14.04
N ASN A 71 12.28 5.95 -15.00
CA ASN A 71 11.08 5.12 -15.04
C ASN A 71 11.47 3.66 -15.32
N SER A 72 11.29 2.79 -14.35
CA SER A 72 11.72 1.38 -14.36
C SER A 72 10.57 0.40 -14.32
N LYS A 73 9.34 0.88 -14.30
CA LYS A 73 8.09 0.15 -14.31
C LYS A 73 7.74 -0.53 -12.98
N LEU A 74 6.55 -1.12 -12.96
CA LEU A 74 5.88 -1.61 -11.75
C LEU A 74 6.68 -2.69 -11.01
N SER A 75 7.08 -3.73 -11.71
CA SER A 75 7.77 -4.87 -11.06
C SER A 75 9.09 -4.47 -10.45
N TYR A 76 9.86 -3.62 -11.11
CA TYR A 76 11.11 -3.10 -10.56
C TYR A 76 10.86 -2.30 -9.27
N SER A 77 9.87 -1.42 -9.29
CA SER A 77 9.53 -0.58 -8.15
C SER A 77 9.03 -1.40 -6.96
N LEU A 78 8.19 -2.40 -7.19
CA LEU A 78 7.73 -3.29 -6.13
C LEU A 78 8.87 -4.13 -5.55
N ASN A 79 9.76 -4.66 -6.38
CA ASN A 79 10.94 -5.37 -5.92
C ASN A 79 11.89 -4.47 -5.12
N HIS A 80 11.99 -3.19 -5.50
CA HIS A 80 12.74 -2.20 -4.73
C HIS A 80 12.14 -2.03 -3.33
N CYS A 81 10.82 -1.95 -3.21
CA CYS A 81 10.14 -1.91 -1.93
C CYS A 81 10.43 -3.16 -1.07
N LEU A 82 10.40 -4.35 -1.67
CA LEU A 82 10.60 -5.61 -0.96
C LEU A 82 11.97 -5.69 -0.26
N LYS A 83 12.98 -5.02 -0.78
CA LYS A 83 14.31 -4.98 -0.14
C LYS A 83 14.29 -4.32 1.24
N TYR A 84 13.32 -3.46 1.50
CA TYR A 84 13.18 -2.72 2.75
C TYR A 84 12.09 -3.27 3.67
N ALA A 85 11.32 -4.25 3.20
CA ALA A 85 10.23 -4.82 3.97
C ALA A 85 10.74 -5.64 5.17
N LYS A 86 10.24 -5.33 6.36
CA LYS A 86 10.60 -6.00 7.62
C LYS A 86 9.46 -6.83 8.18
N GLY A 87 8.27 -6.69 7.63
CA GLY A 87 7.06 -7.33 8.12
C GLY A 87 7.03 -8.83 7.87
N LYS A 88 6.29 -9.52 8.73
CA LYS A 88 5.99 -10.94 8.53
C LYS A 88 5.09 -11.16 7.33
N TYR A 89 4.23 -10.18 7.03
CA TYR A 89 3.30 -10.22 5.91
C TYR A 89 3.55 -9.04 5.00
N ILE A 90 3.31 -9.24 3.70
CA ILE A 90 3.41 -8.21 2.68
C ILE A 90 2.00 -7.94 2.15
N ALA A 91 1.59 -6.68 2.16
CA ALA A 91 0.35 -6.23 1.53
C ALA A 91 0.68 -5.31 0.37
N ARG A 92 0.20 -5.64 -0.82
CA ARG A 92 0.38 -4.79 -2.00
C ARG A 92 -0.81 -3.87 -2.18
N MET A 93 -0.54 -2.62 -2.57
CA MET A 93 -1.55 -1.63 -2.91
C MET A 93 -1.06 -0.75 -4.05
N ASP A 94 -1.95 -0.34 -4.95
CA ASP A 94 -1.62 0.59 -6.03
C ASP A 94 -1.98 2.03 -5.63
N GLY A 95 -1.25 3.01 -6.19
CA GLY A 95 -1.37 4.43 -5.81
C GLY A 95 -2.65 5.12 -6.27
N ASP A 96 -3.49 4.45 -7.02
CA ASP A 96 -4.81 4.90 -7.47
C ASP A 96 -5.97 4.10 -6.86
N ASP A 97 -5.66 3.16 -5.97
CA ASP A 97 -6.65 2.35 -5.26
C ASP A 97 -6.90 2.86 -3.85
N LYS A 98 -8.01 2.44 -3.28
CA LYS A 98 -8.39 2.74 -1.91
C LYS A 98 -8.75 1.46 -1.19
N SER A 99 -8.14 1.22 -0.03
CA SER A 99 -8.42 0.05 0.79
C SER A 99 -9.59 0.30 1.74
N ASP A 100 -10.47 -0.71 1.87
CA ASP A 100 -11.43 -0.74 2.96
C ASP A 100 -10.68 -0.70 4.31
N PHE A 101 -11.21 0.02 5.28
CA PHE A 101 -10.52 0.26 6.56
C PHE A 101 -10.26 -1.01 7.39
N GLU A 102 -10.94 -2.11 7.10
CA GLU A 102 -10.72 -3.40 7.77
C GLU A 102 -9.94 -4.40 6.89
N ARG A 103 -9.48 -4.00 5.72
CA ARG A 103 -8.80 -4.90 4.77
C ARG A 103 -7.65 -5.67 5.41
N LEU A 104 -6.71 -4.97 6.05
CA LEU A 104 -5.52 -5.60 6.60
C LEU A 104 -5.87 -6.58 7.71
N ARG A 105 -6.81 -6.20 8.59
CA ARG A 105 -7.25 -7.09 9.68
C ARG A 105 -7.90 -8.36 9.15
N LYS A 106 -8.81 -8.23 8.21
CA LYS A 106 -9.51 -9.39 7.62
C LYS A 106 -8.55 -10.33 6.89
N GLN A 107 -7.62 -9.77 6.13
CA GLN A 107 -6.66 -10.59 5.37
C GLN A 107 -5.68 -11.31 6.31
N ILE A 108 -5.16 -10.64 7.33
CA ILE A 108 -4.22 -11.27 8.27
C ILE A 108 -4.91 -12.34 9.12
N GLU A 109 -6.13 -12.09 9.57
CA GLU A 109 -6.93 -13.09 10.31
C GLU A 109 -7.20 -14.32 9.47
N PHE A 110 -7.52 -14.14 8.18
CA PHE A 110 -7.71 -15.26 7.26
C PHE A 110 -6.44 -16.09 7.13
N LEU A 111 -5.29 -15.48 6.87
CA LEU A 111 -4.02 -16.20 6.73
C LEU A 111 -3.59 -16.91 8.01
N LYS A 112 -3.86 -16.34 9.17
CA LYS A 112 -3.58 -16.97 10.47
C LYS A 112 -4.46 -18.18 10.73
N SER A 113 -5.73 -18.14 10.28
CA SER A 113 -6.71 -19.21 10.49
C SER A 113 -6.60 -20.33 9.45
N HIS A 114 -6.00 -20.05 8.30
CA HIS A 114 -5.92 -20.96 7.16
C HIS A 114 -4.45 -21.09 6.73
N ARG A 115 -3.66 -21.80 7.54
CA ARG A 115 -2.20 -21.88 7.35
C ARG A 115 -1.76 -22.60 6.07
N GLU A 116 -2.66 -23.31 5.41
CA GLU A 116 -2.44 -23.91 4.09
C GLU A 116 -2.35 -22.86 2.97
N TYR A 117 -2.81 -21.63 3.20
CA TYR A 117 -2.74 -20.54 2.23
C TYR A 117 -1.59 -19.60 2.58
N GLN A 118 -0.84 -19.17 1.56
CA GLN A 118 0.24 -18.20 1.66
C GLN A 118 -0.15 -16.85 1.05
N LEU A 119 -1.25 -16.80 0.29
CA LEU A 119 -1.72 -15.62 -0.41
C LEU A 119 -3.23 -15.49 -0.28
N VAL A 120 -3.70 -14.28 -0.02
CA VAL A 120 -5.13 -13.94 0.01
C VAL A 120 -5.36 -12.63 -0.75
N GLY A 121 -6.40 -12.62 -1.56
CA GLY A 121 -6.88 -11.41 -2.22
C GLY A 121 -8.30 -11.06 -1.77
N THR A 122 -8.74 -9.88 -2.12
CA THR A 122 -10.11 -9.42 -1.88
C THR A 122 -10.77 -9.05 -3.20
N SER A 123 -12.11 -9.01 -3.19
CA SER A 123 -12.86 -8.44 -4.29
C SER A 123 -12.64 -6.93 -4.36
N MET A 124 -12.75 -6.38 -5.56
CA MET A 124 -12.65 -4.93 -5.78
C MET A 124 -13.98 -4.35 -6.23
N ARG A 125 -14.36 -3.24 -5.63
CA ARG A 125 -15.44 -2.40 -6.16
C ARG A 125 -14.84 -1.46 -7.19
N ILE A 126 -15.49 -1.34 -8.33
CA ILE A 126 -15.00 -0.52 -9.44
C ILE A 126 -15.87 0.71 -9.55
N TYR A 127 -15.23 1.89 -9.62
CA TYR A 127 -15.89 3.18 -9.75
C TYR A 127 -15.32 3.94 -10.96
N ASP A 128 -16.18 4.70 -11.62
CA ASP A 128 -15.79 5.76 -12.55
C ASP A 128 -16.16 7.08 -11.87
N GLY A 129 -15.15 7.79 -11.34
CA GLY A 129 -15.38 8.92 -10.46
C GLY A 129 -16.19 8.49 -9.23
N LYS A 130 -17.42 9.03 -9.09
CA LYS A 130 -18.35 8.65 -8.00
C LYS A 130 -19.32 7.54 -8.40
N GLN A 131 -19.33 7.13 -9.67
CA GLN A 131 -20.27 6.13 -10.17
C GLN A 131 -19.75 4.72 -9.91
N TYR A 132 -20.56 3.93 -9.18
CA TYR A 132 -20.28 2.51 -8.95
C TYR A 132 -20.58 1.69 -10.20
N LEU A 133 -19.58 0.96 -10.69
CA LEU A 133 -19.69 0.15 -11.92
C LEU A 133 -19.84 -1.35 -11.67
N GLY A 134 -19.50 -1.84 -10.49
CA GLY A 134 -19.61 -3.26 -10.17
C GLY A 134 -18.48 -3.80 -9.30
N VAL A 135 -18.44 -5.12 -9.14
CA VAL A 135 -17.44 -5.83 -8.36
C VAL A 135 -16.63 -6.73 -9.27
N ARG A 136 -15.31 -6.65 -9.16
CA ARG A 136 -14.36 -7.60 -9.74
C ARG A 136 -13.92 -8.59 -8.66
N LYS A 137 -14.20 -9.84 -8.90
CA LYS A 137 -13.76 -10.92 -8.02
C LYS A 137 -12.44 -11.51 -8.47
#